data_f64a8f197792963db6f5da9aaf240ced
#
_entry.id   f64a8f197792963db6f5da9aaf240ced
#
_cell.length_a   1.000
_cell.length_b   1.000
_cell.length_c   1.000
_cell.angle_alpha   90.00
_cell.angle_beta   90.00
_cell.angle_gamma   90.00
#
_symmetry.space_group_name_H-M   'P 1'
#
loop_
_entity.id
_entity.type
_entity.pdbx_description
1 polymer ?
#
loop_
_entity_poly.entity_id
_entity_poly.type
_entity_poly.pdbx_seq_one_letter_code
_entity_poly.pdbx_strand_id
1 'polypeptide(L)'
;MKRLHLFAFASLMAVSGSVFAAAPVLNVRESVTVHASPDVVWGKIRDFDGVSAWHPAVAKDQIIAGSNNMVGAERMLTLRNGGTVTEKLLAYDARHRRYRYAIRMGVLPVSDYVATISVKAAGLNRSKVTWTGTFKRKHVAANPPANADDATATKTMVGVYRAGLDNLKKIIEAP
;
A
#
# COMPACT_ATOMS: atom_id res chain seq x y z
N MET A 1 -36.66 -31.58 66.56
CA MET A 1 -35.46 -31.62 65.74
C MET A 1 -35.79 -30.98 64.37
N LYS A 2 -35.40 -29.67 64.15
CA LYS A 2 -35.65 -28.92 62.92
C LYS A 2 -34.41 -29.00 62.05
N ARG A 3 -34.52 -29.58 60.87
CA ARG A 3 -33.45 -29.64 59.89
C ARG A 3 -33.41 -28.35 59.04
N LEU A 4 -32.31 -27.63 59.20
CA LEU A 4 -32.03 -26.41 58.42
C LEU A 4 -31.41 -26.80 57.09
N HIS A 5 -32.10 -26.51 55.96
CA HIS A 5 -31.58 -26.70 54.63
C HIS A 5 -30.84 -25.44 54.18
N LEU A 6 -29.52 -25.54 54.05
CA LEU A 6 -28.66 -24.47 53.53
C LEU A 6 -28.66 -24.54 52.00
N PHE A 7 -29.29 -23.55 51.33
CA PHE A 7 -29.19 -23.40 49.88
C PHE A 7 -27.92 -22.61 49.52
N ALA A 8 -26.94 -23.27 48.90
CA ALA A 8 -25.77 -22.61 48.33
C ALA A 8 -26.15 -22.04 46.97
N PHE A 9 -26.19 -20.72 46.82
CA PHE A 9 -26.28 -20.01 45.54
C PHE A 9 -24.90 -19.98 44.90
N ALA A 10 -24.67 -20.76 43.85
CA ALA A 10 -23.49 -20.66 43.01
C ALA A 10 -23.70 -19.54 41.97
N SER A 11 -23.08 -18.38 42.18
CA SER A 11 -23.05 -17.28 41.22
C SER A 11 -22.09 -17.62 40.08
N LEU A 12 -22.63 -17.94 38.90
CA LEU A 12 -21.87 -18.12 37.70
C LEU A 12 -21.48 -16.74 37.14
N MET A 13 -20.23 -16.30 37.32
CA MET A 13 -19.69 -15.10 36.69
C MET A 13 -19.41 -15.41 35.20
N ALA A 14 -20.24 -14.86 34.34
CA ALA A 14 -19.96 -14.87 32.88
C ALA A 14 -18.84 -13.84 32.60
N VAL A 15 -17.64 -14.33 32.32
CA VAL A 15 -16.55 -13.48 31.81
C VAL A 15 -16.85 -13.18 30.34
N SER A 16 -17.39 -11.99 30.08
CA SER A 16 -17.57 -11.46 28.72
C SER A 16 -16.20 -11.07 28.17
N GLY A 17 -15.51 -12.00 27.50
CA GLY A 17 -14.30 -11.72 26.76
C GLY A 17 -14.63 -10.82 25.57
N SER A 18 -14.17 -9.57 25.58
CA SER A 18 -14.25 -8.68 24.41
C SER A 18 -13.37 -9.26 23.30
N VAL A 19 -13.96 -9.83 22.28
CA VAL A 19 -13.26 -10.24 21.06
C VAL A 19 -12.87 -8.95 20.33
N PHE A 20 -11.60 -8.54 20.44
CA PHE A 20 -11.06 -7.46 19.61
C PHE A 20 -10.98 -7.95 18.16
N ALA A 21 -11.90 -7.50 17.34
CA ALA A 21 -11.84 -7.77 15.90
C ALA A 21 -10.57 -7.12 15.32
N ALA A 22 -9.73 -7.92 14.67
CA ALA A 22 -8.57 -7.43 13.96
C ALA A 22 -8.99 -6.44 12.85
N ALA A 23 -8.18 -5.41 12.60
CA ALA A 23 -8.44 -4.48 11.51
C ALA A 23 -8.57 -5.24 10.17
N PRO A 24 -9.60 -4.96 9.36
CA PRO A 24 -9.84 -5.67 8.10
C PRO A 24 -8.74 -5.40 7.09
N VAL A 25 -8.55 -6.33 6.15
CA VAL A 25 -7.68 -6.11 4.98
C VAL A 25 -8.43 -5.24 3.98
N LEU A 26 -7.82 -4.12 3.64
CA LEU A 26 -8.31 -3.14 2.67
C LEU A 26 -7.62 -3.35 1.33
N ASN A 27 -8.29 -2.97 0.24
CA ASN A 27 -7.77 -3.08 -1.11
C ASN A 27 -7.95 -1.77 -1.86
N VAL A 28 -6.92 -1.35 -2.58
CA VAL A 28 -6.98 -0.24 -3.53
C VAL A 28 -6.48 -0.72 -4.89
N ARG A 29 -7.19 -0.33 -5.95
CA ARG A 29 -6.80 -0.60 -7.33
C ARG A 29 -7.10 0.61 -8.19
N GLU A 30 -6.06 1.21 -8.75
CA GLU A 30 -6.15 2.32 -9.68
C GLU A 30 -5.47 1.95 -10.99
N SER A 31 -5.92 2.56 -12.08
CA SER A 31 -5.29 2.36 -13.38
C SER A 31 -5.44 3.57 -14.28
N VAL A 32 -4.49 3.72 -15.19
CA VAL A 32 -4.52 4.75 -16.24
C VAL A 32 -4.18 4.12 -17.60
N THR A 33 -4.79 4.61 -18.65
CA THR A 33 -4.40 4.29 -20.03
C THR A 33 -3.52 5.40 -20.57
N VAL A 34 -2.36 5.02 -21.12
CA VAL A 34 -1.31 5.90 -21.65
C VAL A 34 -1.15 5.64 -23.13
N HIS A 35 -1.03 6.68 -23.96
CA HIS A 35 -0.78 6.58 -25.40
C HIS A 35 0.72 6.39 -25.69
N ALA A 36 1.22 5.24 -25.33
CA ALA A 36 2.57 4.78 -25.60
C ALA A 36 2.64 3.26 -25.53
N SER A 37 3.64 2.66 -26.18
CA SER A 37 3.87 1.21 -26.10
C SER A 37 4.20 0.75 -24.67
N PRO A 38 3.94 -0.52 -24.34
CA PRO A 38 4.28 -1.05 -23.02
C PRO A 38 5.75 -0.89 -22.63
N ASP A 39 6.67 -0.96 -23.59
CA ASP A 39 8.10 -0.83 -23.32
C ASP A 39 8.51 0.60 -22.99
N VAL A 40 7.93 1.58 -23.68
CA VAL A 40 8.12 3.01 -23.36
C VAL A 40 7.62 3.31 -21.95
N VAL A 41 6.40 2.87 -21.62
CA VAL A 41 5.83 3.09 -20.29
C VAL A 41 6.62 2.36 -19.20
N TRP A 42 6.98 1.10 -19.44
CA TRP A 42 7.80 0.32 -18.52
C TRP A 42 9.16 0.95 -18.29
N GLY A 43 9.81 1.47 -19.34
CA GLY A 43 11.07 2.19 -19.23
C GLY A 43 11.05 3.38 -18.26
N LYS A 44 9.86 3.98 -18.03
CA LYS A 44 9.71 5.10 -17.09
C LYS A 44 9.55 4.67 -15.62
N ILE A 45 9.03 3.45 -15.37
CA ILE A 45 8.67 3.00 -14.02
C ILE A 45 9.42 1.77 -13.53
N ARG A 46 10.21 1.13 -14.39
CA ARG A 46 10.86 -0.16 -14.08
C ARG A 46 11.89 -0.09 -12.96
N ASP A 47 12.54 1.06 -12.81
CA ASP A 47 13.60 1.21 -11.81
C ASP A 47 12.99 1.41 -10.42
N PHE A 48 13.32 0.49 -9.51
CA PHE A 48 12.76 0.51 -8.17
C PHE A 48 13.17 1.77 -7.39
N ASP A 49 14.34 2.34 -7.69
CA ASP A 49 14.82 3.63 -7.15
C ASP A 49 14.43 4.85 -8.02
N GLY A 50 13.52 4.67 -8.97
CA GLY A 50 13.16 5.70 -9.95
C GLY A 50 11.82 6.40 -9.72
N VAL A 51 11.13 6.16 -8.59
CA VAL A 51 9.76 6.69 -8.40
C VAL A 51 9.70 8.21 -8.29
N SER A 52 10.77 8.86 -7.83
CA SER A 52 10.87 10.33 -7.76
C SER A 52 10.81 11.01 -9.13
N ALA A 53 11.14 10.28 -10.21
CA ALA A 53 11.08 10.82 -11.57
C ALA A 53 9.67 10.94 -12.14
N TRP A 54 8.68 10.22 -11.55
CA TRP A 54 7.32 10.22 -12.07
C TRP A 54 6.22 10.42 -11.02
N HIS A 55 6.49 10.23 -9.72
CA HIS A 55 5.51 10.42 -8.66
C HIS A 55 5.65 11.81 -8.02
N PRO A 56 4.66 12.71 -8.16
CA PRO A 56 4.82 14.12 -7.78
C PRO A 56 4.99 14.35 -6.27
N ALA A 57 4.54 13.41 -5.42
CA ALA A 57 4.72 13.54 -3.97
C ALA A 57 6.10 13.12 -3.48
N VAL A 58 6.95 12.50 -4.32
CA VAL A 58 8.28 12.01 -3.93
C VAL A 58 9.33 13.02 -4.36
N ALA A 59 10.11 13.51 -3.40
CA ALA A 59 11.22 14.44 -3.65
C ALA A 59 12.53 13.70 -3.94
N LYS A 60 12.75 12.54 -3.28
CA LYS A 60 13.97 11.74 -3.42
C LYS A 60 13.64 10.26 -3.26
N ASP A 61 14.34 9.43 -4.02
CA ASP A 61 14.32 7.98 -3.95
C ASP A 61 15.76 7.48 -3.95
N GLN A 62 16.09 6.57 -3.05
CA GLN A 62 17.44 6.00 -2.97
C GLN A 62 17.43 4.59 -2.41
N ILE A 63 18.23 3.69 -2.98
CA ILE A 63 18.50 2.37 -2.42
C ILE A 63 19.30 2.54 -1.12
N ILE A 64 18.82 1.94 -0.05
CA ILE A 64 19.47 1.93 1.27
C ILE A 64 20.01 0.55 1.65
N ALA A 65 19.56 -0.51 0.96
CA ALA A 65 20.10 -1.86 1.11
C ALA A 65 19.87 -2.68 -0.17
N GLY A 66 20.80 -3.55 -0.48
CA GLY A 66 20.78 -4.37 -1.70
C GLY A 66 21.12 -3.58 -2.96
N SER A 67 20.65 -4.06 -4.12
CA SER A 67 20.89 -3.44 -5.43
C SER A 67 19.55 -3.17 -6.12
N ASN A 68 19.48 -2.07 -6.89
CA ASN A 68 18.26 -1.70 -7.62
C ASN A 68 17.73 -2.88 -8.48
N ASN A 69 16.41 -3.04 -8.49
CA ASN A 69 15.70 -4.10 -9.22
C ASN A 69 16.00 -5.55 -8.78
N MET A 70 16.80 -5.75 -7.74
CA MET A 70 17.04 -7.07 -7.14
C MET A 70 16.06 -7.33 -5.99
N VAL A 71 15.43 -8.50 -6.00
CA VAL A 71 14.52 -8.92 -4.91
C VAL A 71 15.25 -8.84 -3.58
N GLY A 72 14.60 -8.21 -2.59
CA GLY A 72 15.20 -7.93 -1.30
C GLY A 72 15.79 -6.52 -1.16
N ALA A 73 15.99 -5.79 -2.26
CA ALA A 73 16.43 -4.40 -2.20
C ALA A 73 15.47 -3.55 -1.37
N GLU A 74 16.01 -2.63 -0.60
CA GLU A 74 15.24 -1.67 0.17
C GLU A 74 15.55 -0.25 -0.31
N ARG A 75 14.49 0.55 -0.47
CA ARG A 75 14.61 1.97 -0.82
C ARG A 75 13.99 2.85 0.25
N MET A 76 14.49 4.06 0.35
CA MET A 76 13.90 5.13 1.16
C MET A 76 13.40 6.23 0.23
N LEU A 77 12.10 6.52 0.34
CA LEU A 77 11.46 7.66 -0.28
C LEU A 77 11.44 8.82 0.71
N THR A 78 11.86 10.00 0.26
CA THR A 78 11.62 11.26 0.96
C THR A 78 10.48 11.97 0.24
N LEU A 79 9.41 12.23 0.96
CA LEU A 79 8.25 12.93 0.42
C LEU A 79 8.48 14.44 0.43
N ARG A 80 7.80 15.18 -0.45
CA ARG A 80 7.93 16.65 -0.52
C ARG A 80 7.48 17.39 0.75
N ASN A 81 6.66 16.74 1.59
CA ASN A 81 6.27 17.26 2.91
C ASN A 81 7.25 16.90 4.04
N GLY A 82 8.42 16.32 3.71
CA GLY A 82 9.46 15.91 4.66
C GLY A 82 9.27 14.52 5.28
N GLY A 83 8.13 13.87 5.08
CA GLY A 83 7.92 12.50 5.56
C GLY A 83 8.77 11.48 4.81
N THR A 84 8.99 10.31 5.40
CA THR A 84 9.73 9.22 4.78
C THR A 84 8.92 7.94 4.71
N VAL A 85 9.22 7.10 3.71
CA VAL A 85 8.67 5.75 3.54
C VAL A 85 9.81 4.82 3.13
N THR A 86 10.00 3.73 3.87
CA THR A 86 10.95 2.67 3.51
C THR A 86 10.19 1.50 2.92
N GLU A 87 10.64 1.03 1.77
CA GLU A 87 10.00 -0.04 1.02
C GLU A 87 11.00 -1.15 0.67
N LYS A 88 10.49 -2.38 0.57
CA LYS A 88 11.27 -3.56 0.18
C LYS A 88 10.70 -4.18 -1.08
N LEU A 89 11.55 -4.44 -2.06
CA LEU A 89 11.21 -5.15 -3.29
C LEU A 89 11.00 -6.64 -3.00
N LEU A 90 9.80 -7.15 -3.28
CA LEU A 90 9.40 -8.54 -3.01
C LEU A 90 9.47 -9.42 -4.27
N ALA A 91 9.22 -8.83 -5.44
CA ALA A 91 9.32 -9.53 -6.73
C ALA A 91 9.58 -8.50 -7.84
N TYR A 92 10.35 -8.90 -8.84
CA TYR A 92 10.65 -8.11 -10.03
C TYR A 92 10.58 -9.00 -11.27
N ASP A 93 9.71 -8.65 -12.21
CA ASP A 93 9.45 -9.42 -13.43
C ASP A 93 9.47 -8.48 -14.63
N ALA A 94 10.65 -8.22 -15.17
CA ALA A 94 10.85 -7.33 -16.30
C ALA A 94 10.14 -7.84 -17.56
N ARG A 95 10.08 -9.16 -17.78
CA ARG A 95 9.42 -9.78 -18.93
C ARG A 95 7.91 -9.47 -18.96
N HIS A 96 7.25 -9.53 -17.80
CA HIS A 96 5.82 -9.22 -17.66
C HIS A 96 5.57 -7.78 -17.22
N ARG A 97 6.60 -6.93 -17.18
CA ARG A 97 6.56 -5.50 -16.85
C ARG A 97 5.78 -5.24 -15.56
N ARG A 98 6.25 -5.84 -14.46
CA ARG A 98 5.65 -5.68 -13.13
C ARG A 98 6.69 -5.84 -12.03
N TYR A 99 6.45 -5.17 -10.91
CA TYR A 99 7.14 -5.47 -9.66
C TYR A 99 6.19 -5.37 -8.48
N ARG A 100 6.55 -6.06 -7.41
CA ARG A 100 5.80 -6.12 -6.15
C ARG A 100 6.70 -5.69 -5.01
N TYR A 101 6.16 -4.88 -4.09
CA TYR A 101 6.92 -4.34 -2.97
C TYR A 101 6.03 -4.20 -1.73
N ALA A 102 6.67 -4.06 -0.56
CA ALA A 102 6.01 -3.82 0.72
C ALA A 102 6.55 -2.56 1.37
N ILE A 103 5.69 -1.81 2.06
CA ILE A 103 6.13 -0.78 3.00
C ILE A 103 6.61 -1.48 4.27
N ARG A 104 7.84 -1.13 4.69
CA ARG A 104 8.44 -1.61 5.94
C ARG A 104 8.20 -0.62 7.07
N MET A 105 8.29 0.67 6.76
CA MET A 105 8.16 1.75 7.73
C MET A 105 7.77 3.04 7.00
N GLY A 106 7.07 3.96 7.66
CA GLY A 106 6.82 5.26 7.08
C GLY A 106 5.65 6.02 7.68
N VAL A 107 5.40 7.20 7.10
CA VAL A 107 4.38 8.16 7.57
C VAL A 107 2.98 7.85 7.05
N LEU A 108 2.83 6.96 6.06
CA LEU A 108 1.53 6.62 5.50
C LEU A 108 0.64 5.91 6.54
N PRO A 109 -0.69 6.12 6.51
CA PRO A 109 -1.62 5.58 7.51
C PRO A 109 -1.98 4.11 7.29
N VAL A 110 -0.99 3.29 6.87
CA VAL A 110 -1.15 1.87 6.52
C VAL A 110 -0.18 0.98 7.26
N SER A 111 -0.56 -0.27 7.47
CA SER A 111 0.26 -1.38 7.94
C SER A 111 0.04 -2.61 7.07
N ASP A 112 0.91 -3.60 7.14
CA ASP A 112 0.85 -4.84 6.34
C ASP A 112 0.68 -4.56 4.82
N TYR A 113 1.25 -3.43 4.36
CA TYR A 113 1.07 -2.97 3.00
C TYR A 113 1.93 -3.75 2.02
N VAL A 114 1.27 -4.25 0.98
CA VAL A 114 1.91 -4.86 -0.19
C VAL A 114 1.24 -4.35 -1.46
N ALA A 115 2.03 -3.93 -2.43
CA ALA A 115 1.51 -3.44 -3.70
C ALA A 115 2.20 -4.08 -4.90
N THR A 116 1.52 -4.03 -6.04
CA THR A 116 2.04 -4.39 -7.35
C THR A 116 1.72 -3.29 -8.35
N ILE A 117 2.71 -2.85 -9.10
CA ILE A 117 2.52 -2.03 -10.28
C ILE A 117 2.85 -2.86 -11.53
N SER A 118 2.06 -2.70 -12.58
CA SER A 118 2.21 -3.47 -13.82
C SER A 118 1.79 -2.68 -15.04
N VAL A 119 2.41 -2.98 -16.19
CA VAL A 119 2.11 -2.40 -17.50
C VAL A 119 1.67 -3.51 -18.45
N LYS A 120 0.54 -3.33 -19.12
CA LYS A 120 0.02 -4.25 -20.15
C LYS A 120 -0.37 -3.47 -21.40
N ALA A 121 -0.28 -4.13 -22.56
CA ALA A 121 -0.82 -3.58 -23.79
C ALA A 121 -2.35 -3.36 -23.67
N ALA A 122 -2.83 -2.26 -24.24
CA ALA A 122 -4.24 -1.87 -24.24
C ALA A 122 -4.69 -1.39 -25.64
N GLY A 123 -4.16 -1.99 -26.69
CA GLY A 123 -4.36 -1.65 -28.08
C GLY A 123 -3.08 -1.17 -28.77
N LEU A 124 -3.20 -0.75 -30.03
CA LEU A 124 -2.07 -0.25 -30.81
C LEU A 124 -1.50 1.00 -30.16
N ASN A 125 -0.20 0.97 -29.86
CA ASN A 125 0.54 2.07 -29.20
C ASN A 125 -0.16 2.62 -27.94
N ARG A 126 -0.80 1.74 -27.18
CA ARG A 126 -1.49 2.08 -25.92
C ARG A 126 -1.16 1.09 -24.83
N SER A 127 -1.02 1.56 -23.63
CA SER A 127 -0.73 0.75 -22.45
C SER A 127 -1.68 1.06 -21.31
N LYS A 128 -2.03 0.05 -20.53
CA LYS A 128 -2.71 0.19 -19.24
C LYS A 128 -1.70 -0.04 -18.12
N VAL A 129 -1.48 0.98 -17.32
CA VAL A 129 -0.75 0.88 -16.06
C VAL A 129 -1.75 0.61 -14.95
N THR A 130 -1.49 -0.42 -14.16
CA THR A 130 -2.35 -0.77 -13.02
C THR A 130 -1.50 -0.82 -11.75
N TRP A 131 -1.97 -0.15 -10.71
CA TRP A 131 -1.39 -0.17 -9.38
C TRP A 131 -2.40 -0.74 -8.40
N THR A 132 -2.04 -1.84 -7.73
CA THR A 132 -2.90 -2.51 -6.75
C THR A 132 -2.17 -2.62 -5.43
N GLY A 133 -2.89 -2.49 -4.33
CA GLY A 133 -2.34 -2.69 -3.00
C GLY A 133 -3.34 -3.31 -2.05
N THR A 134 -2.82 -4.09 -1.11
CA THR A 134 -3.53 -4.63 0.04
C THR A 134 -2.84 -4.14 1.31
N PHE A 135 -3.61 -3.77 2.32
CA PHE A 135 -3.09 -3.22 3.56
C PHE A 135 -4.15 -3.25 4.67
N LYS A 136 -3.74 -2.92 5.87
CA LYS A 136 -4.63 -2.54 6.97
C LYS A 136 -4.40 -1.07 7.29
N ARG A 137 -5.37 -0.41 7.96
CA ARG A 137 -5.07 0.90 8.57
C ARG A 137 -3.94 0.75 9.60
N LYS A 138 -3.12 1.78 9.76
CA LYS A 138 -1.99 1.77 10.69
C LYS A 138 -2.44 1.72 12.15
N HIS A 139 -3.54 2.37 12.48
CA HIS A 139 -4.14 2.37 13.81
C HIS A 139 -5.09 1.18 13.94
N VAL A 140 -4.60 0.06 14.49
CA VAL A 140 -5.31 -1.24 14.50
C VAL A 140 -6.38 -1.37 15.59
N ALA A 141 -6.52 -0.40 16.53
CA ALA A 141 -7.53 -0.44 17.59
C ALA A 141 -8.95 -0.54 16.99
N ALA A 142 -9.88 -1.19 17.71
CA ALA A 142 -11.26 -1.41 17.26
C ALA A 142 -11.99 -0.09 16.94
N ASN A 143 -11.74 0.97 17.73
CA ASN A 143 -12.31 2.30 17.57
C ASN A 143 -11.20 3.31 17.29
N PRO A 144 -10.70 3.41 16.02
CA PRO A 144 -9.68 4.38 15.68
C PRO A 144 -10.26 5.80 15.69
N PRO A 145 -9.43 6.85 15.90
CA PRO A 145 -9.84 8.22 15.64
C PRO A 145 -10.32 8.38 14.18
N ALA A 146 -11.22 9.34 13.92
CA ALA A 146 -11.82 9.58 12.60
C ALA A 146 -10.79 9.83 11.48
N ASN A 147 -9.60 10.34 11.81
CA ASN A 147 -8.51 10.57 10.86
C ASN A 147 -7.52 9.39 10.74
N ALA A 148 -7.82 8.25 11.36
CA ALA A 148 -6.97 7.05 11.37
C ALA A 148 -7.78 5.76 11.09
N ASP A 149 -9.00 5.91 10.57
CA ASP A 149 -9.93 4.84 10.23
C ASP A 149 -9.64 4.21 8.84
N ASP A 150 -10.42 3.19 8.48
CA ASP A 150 -10.29 2.47 7.22
C ASP A 150 -10.57 3.38 6.02
N ALA A 151 -11.54 4.29 6.14
CA ALA A 151 -11.90 5.23 5.09
C ALA A 151 -10.76 6.21 4.81
N THR A 152 -10.13 6.75 5.85
CA THR A 152 -8.97 7.64 5.74
C THR A 152 -7.77 6.92 5.12
N ALA A 153 -7.46 5.70 5.57
CA ALA A 153 -6.38 4.90 5.00
C ALA A 153 -6.62 4.62 3.50
N THR A 154 -7.84 4.20 3.15
CA THR A 154 -8.23 3.94 1.76
C THR A 154 -8.14 5.19 0.91
N LYS A 155 -8.73 6.31 1.35
CA LYS A 155 -8.71 7.59 0.62
C LYS A 155 -7.28 8.08 0.39
N THR A 156 -6.41 7.95 1.39
CA THR A 156 -5.00 8.33 1.26
C THR A 156 -4.31 7.50 0.18
N MET A 157 -4.49 6.17 0.19
CA MET A 157 -3.83 5.31 -0.80
C MET A 157 -4.38 5.49 -2.22
N VAL A 158 -5.69 5.72 -2.37
CA VAL A 158 -6.28 6.12 -3.66
C VAL A 158 -5.63 7.42 -4.16
N GLY A 159 -5.51 8.43 -3.30
CA GLY A 159 -4.85 9.71 -3.64
C GLY A 159 -3.39 9.54 -4.07
N VAL A 160 -2.63 8.71 -3.36
CA VAL A 160 -1.23 8.37 -3.71
C VAL A 160 -1.17 7.74 -5.10
N TYR A 161 -1.98 6.71 -5.36
CA TYR A 161 -1.94 6.01 -6.65
C TYR A 161 -2.39 6.91 -7.80
N ARG A 162 -3.48 7.66 -7.62
CA ARG A 162 -3.98 8.60 -8.62
C ARG A 162 -2.93 9.66 -8.97
N ALA A 163 -2.36 10.32 -7.98
CA ALA A 163 -1.35 11.35 -8.21
C ALA A 163 -0.16 10.83 -9.03
N GLY A 164 0.33 9.62 -8.69
CA GLY A 164 1.42 8.99 -9.43
C GLY A 164 1.04 8.61 -10.87
N LEU A 165 -0.08 7.92 -11.05
CA LEU A 165 -0.53 7.45 -12.36
C LEU A 165 -0.89 8.59 -13.31
N ASP A 166 -1.57 9.63 -12.82
CA ASP A 166 -1.95 10.79 -13.63
C ASP A 166 -0.71 11.59 -14.07
N ASN A 167 0.26 11.77 -13.17
CA ASN A 167 1.51 12.43 -13.54
C ASN A 167 2.36 11.58 -14.50
N LEU A 168 2.42 10.26 -14.31
CA LEU A 168 3.09 9.36 -15.25
C LEU A 168 2.51 9.49 -16.66
N LYS A 169 1.17 9.48 -16.78
CA LYS A 169 0.48 9.72 -18.05
C LYS A 169 0.88 11.07 -18.65
N LYS A 170 0.82 12.14 -17.86
CA LYS A 170 1.21 13.48 -18.28
C LYS A 170 2.64 13.56 -18.82
N ILE A 171 3.59 12.95 -18.11
CA ILE A 171 5.02 12.95 -18.50
C ILE A 171 5.24 12.20 -19.83
N ILE A 172 4.55 11.08 -20.02
CA ILE A 172 4.75 10.23 -21.22
C ILE A 172 4.05 10.83 -22.43
N GLU A 173 2.90 11.47 -22.25
CA GLU A 173 2.10 12.06 -23.34
C GLU A 173 2.44 13.53 -23.60
N ALA A 174 3.37 14.12 -22.85
CA ALA A 174 3.88 15.45 -23.15
C ALA A 174 4.53 15.50 -24.53
N PRO A 175 4.31 16.57 -25.33
CA PRO A 175 4.90 16.74 -26.66
C PRO A 175 6.41 16.88 -26.63
#